data_abd0cfc5100d3dbefacb99aa7349038e
#
_entry.id   abd0cfc5100d3dbefacb99aa7349038e
#
_cell.length_a   1.000
_cell.length_b   1.000
_cell.length_c   1.000
_cell.angle_alpha   90.00
_cell.angle_beta   90.00
_cell.angle_gamma   90.00
#
_symmetry.space_group_name_H-M   'P 1'
#
loop_
_entity.id
_entity.type
_entity.pdbx_description
1 polymer ?
#
loop_
_entity_poly.entity_id
_entity_poly.type
_entity_poly.pdbx_seq_one_letter_code
_entity_poly.pdbx_strand_id
1 'polypeptide(L)'
;MIGPQVRRLRDKRGWSQERLAAKLQLAGLDISRSSLSKIESGEQAVFDFQVLYFSRVFKADSDDLYRLFDPRTPDFHQRVARFMGTK
;
A
#
# COMPACT_ATOMS: atom_id res chain seq x y z
N MET A 1 -7.28 -4.07 9.54
CA MET A 1 -7.69 -3.46 8.28
C MET A 1 -6.63 -2.53 7.74
N ILE A 2 -6.29 -2.64 6.47
CA ILE A 2 -5.19 -1.87 5.88
C ILE A 2 -5.57 -0.43 5.54
N GLY A 3 -6.83 -0.20 5.15
CA GLY A 3 -7.27 1.12 4.72
C GLY A 3 -6.96 2.26 5.69
N PRO A 4 -7.38 2.14 6.97
CA PRO A 4 -7.07 3.17 7.95
C PRO A 4 -5.58 3.38 8.16
N GLN A 5 -4.79 2.33 8.02
CA GLN A 5 -3.34 2.43 8.14
C GLN A 5 -2.74 3.20 6.98
N VAL A 6 -3.25 2.96 5.77
CA VAL A 6 -2.83 3.70 4.58
C VAL A 6 -3.08 5.19 4.78
N ARG A 7 -4.27 5.54 5.27
CA ARG A 7 -4.61 6.94 5.53
C ARG A 7 -3.67 7.55 6.56
N ARG A 8 -3.38 6.82 7.63
CA ARG A 8 -2.50 7.30 8.69
C ARG A 8 -1.10 7.58 8.15
N LEU A 9 -0.57 6.66 7.36
CA LEU A 9 0.76 6.82 6.79
C LEU A 9 0.80 7.98 5.80
N ARG A 10 -0.26 8.14 5.02
CA ARG A 10 -0.37 9.24 4.08
C ARG A 10 -0.42 10.58 4.81
N ASP A 11 -1.28 10.67 5.82
CA ASP A 11 -1.41 11.91 6.62
C ASP A 11 -0.10 12.26 7.30
N LYS A 12 0.60 11.27 7.82
CA LYS A 12 1.87 11.48 8.48
C LYS A 12 2.89 12.12 7.55
N ARG A 13 2.80 11.84 6.26
CA ARG A 13 3.71 12.41 5.25
C ARG A 13 3.21 13.71 4.66
N GLY A 14 2.01 14.13 5.04
CA GLY A 14 1.41 15.35 4.49
C GLY A 14 0.97 15.22 3.04
N TRP A 15 0.71 14.01 2.58
CA TRP A 15 0.28 13.77 1.21
C TRP A 15 -1.23 13.85 1.10
N SER A 16 -1.72 14.46 0.00
CA SER A 16 -3.13 14.38 -0.34
C SER A 16 -3.43 12.99 -0.94
N GLN A 17 -4.71 12.66 -1.03
CA GLN A 17 -5.11 11.41 -1.70
C GLN A 17 -4.68 11.43 -3.16
N GLU A 18 -4.78 12.59 -3.80
CA GLU A 18 -4.35 12.73 -5.19
C GLU A 18 -2.86 12.47 -5.34
N ARG A 19 -2.08 12.96 -4.41
CA ARG A 19 -0.63 12.77 -4.45
C ARG A 19 -0.26 11.30 -4.26
N LEU A 20 -0.92 10.63 -3.32
CA LEU A 20 -0.65 9.20 -3.12
C LEU A 20 -1.09 8.39 -4.33
N ALA A 21 -2.26 8.72 -4.91
CA ALA A 21 -2.71 8.03 -6.12
C ALA A 21 -1.70 8.20 -7.26
N ALA A 22 -1.16 9.40 -7.43
CA ALA A 22 -0.16 9.66 -8.47
C ALA A 22 1.10 8.82 -8.23
N LYS A 23 1.55 8.74 -6.98
CA LYS A 23 2.73 7.94 -6.64
C LYS A 23 2.50 6.46 -6.91
N LEU A 24 1.31 5.98 -6.60
CA LEU A 24 0.95 4.58 -6.87
C LEU A 24 0.91 4.30 -8.37
N GLN A 25 0.35 5.22 -9.15
CA GLN A 25 0.32 5.08 -10.60
C GLN A 25 1.73 5.03 -11.19
N LEU A 26 2.63 5.86 -10.69
CA LEU A 26 4.02 5.85 -11.12
C LEU A 26 4.71 4.54 -10.74
N ALA A 27 4.28 3.93 -9.65
CA ALA A 27 4.82 2.63 -9.22
C ALA A 27 4.24 1.46 -10.02
N GLY A 28 3.21 1.70 -10.82
CA GLY A 28 2.62 0.68 -11.66
C GLY A 28 1.22 0.24 -11.29
N LEU A 29 0.63 0.83 -10.26
CA LEU A 29 -0.74 0.51 -9.86
C LEU A 29 -1.71 1.52 -10.43
N ASP A 30 -2.57 1.06 -11.32
CA ASP A 30 -3.61 1.91 -11.91
C ASP A 30 -4.76 2.07 -10.91
N ILE A 31 -4.68 3.11 -10.11
CA ILE A 31 -5.68 3.40 -9.09
C ILE A 31 -6.07 4.87 -9.18
N SER A 32 -7.37 5.14 -9.05
CA SER A 32 -7.86 6.50 -9.02
C SER A 32 -7.92 7.03 -7.59
N ARG A 33 -7.97 8.35 -7.46
CA ARG A 33 -8.18 8.98 -6.16
C ARG A 33 -9.47 8.50 -5.52
N SER A 34 -10.50 8.29 -6.35
CA SER A 34 -11.81 7.83 -5.90
C SER A 34 -11.71 6.44 -5.26
N SER A 35 -11.01 5.53 -5.92
CA SER A 35 -10.77 4.19 -5.39
C SER A 35 -9.95 4.24 -4.11
N LEU A 36 -8.92 5.08 -4.09
CA LEU A 36 -8.09 5.24 -2.91
C LEU A 36 -8.90 5.73 -1.72
N SER A 37 -9.81 6.68 -1.96
CA SER A 37 -10.70 7.19 -0.91
C SER A 37 -11.54 6.07 -0.32
N LYS A 38 -12.07 5.20 -1.15
CA LYS A 38 -12.89 4.06 -0.70
C LYS A 38 -12.06 3.05 0.07
N ILE A 39 -10.83 2.84 -0.34
CA ILE A 39 -9.93 1.95 0.39
C ILE A 39 -9.65 2.52 1.78
N GLU A 40 -9.34 3.79 1.87
CA GLU A 40 -9.03 4.43 3.15
C GLU A 40 -10.22 4.42 4.12
N SER A 41 -11.42 4.54 3.60
CA SER A 41 -12.63 4.53 4.41
C SER A 41 -13.11 3.12 4.78
N GLY A 42 -12.53 2.10 4.16
CA GLY A 42 -12.94 0.73 4.39
C GLY A 42 -14.10 0.26 3.51
N GLU A 43 -14.57 1.12 2.60
CA GLU A 43 -15.67 0.75 1.70
C GLU A 43 -15.23 -0.24 0.63
N GLN A 44 -13.95 -0.26 0.29
CA GLN A 44 -13.40 -1.13 -0.72
C GLN A 44 -12.27 -1.94 -0.12
N ALA A 45 -12.27 -3.23 -0.38
CA ALA A 45 -11.22 -4.12 0.09
C ALA A 45 -9.93 -3.87 -0.68
N VAL A 46 -8.82 -4.09 0.00
CA VAL A 46 -7.50 -4.01 -0.62
C VAL A 46 -7.04 -5.42 -0.96
N PHE A 47 -6.73 -5.64 -2.23
CA PHE A 47 -6.21 -6.94 -2.64
C PHE A 47 -4.72 -7.03 -2.32
N ASP A 48 -4.26 -8.25 -2.13
CA ASP A 48 -2.87 -8.48 -1.73
C ASP A 48 -1.86 -7.85 -2.68
N PHE A 49 -2.11 -7.93 -3.99
CA PHE A 49 -1.18 -7.33 -4.95
C PHE A 49 -1.14 -5.80 -4.82
N GLN A 50 -2.26 -5.17 -4.44
CA GLN A 50 -2.31 -3.72 -4.24
C GLN A 50 -1.46 -3.33 -3.03
N VAL A 51 -1.49 -4.16 -2.00
CA VAL A 51 -0.70 -3.93 -0.79
C VAL A 51 0.79 -3.82 -1.13
N LEU A 52 1.24 -4.61 -2.09
CA LEU A 52 2.62 -4.56 -2.52
C LEU A 52 2.99 -3.18 -3.07
N TYR A 53 2.09 -2.56 -3.84
CA TYR A 53 2.34 -1.23 -4.39
C TYR A 53 2.33 -0.16 -3.30
N PHE A 54 1.40 -0.26 -2.34
CA PHE A 54 1.43 0.63 -1.18
C PHE A 54 2.76 0.50 -0.44
N SER A 55 3.20 -0.73 -0.26
CA SER A 55 4.46 -1.01 0.41
C SER A 55 5.63 -0.33 -0.30
N ARG A 56 5.68 -0.43 -1.62
CA ARG A 56 6.75 0.19 -2.39
C ARG A 56 6.77 1.70 -2.25
N VAL A 57 5.60 2.31 -2.33
CA VAL A 57 5.50 3.77 -2.26
C VAL A 57 5.89 4.28 -0.89
N PHE A 58 5.36 3.68 0.17
CA PHE A 58 5.68 4.12 1.52
C PHE A 58 7.09 3.74 1.95
N LYS A 59 7.58 2.61 1.51
CA LYS A 59 8.93 2.16 1.84
C LYS A 59 10.00 3.06 1.23
N ALA A 60 9.75 3.57 0.03
CA ALA A 60 10.68 4.49 -0.61
C ALA A 60 10.88 5.74 0.25
N ASP A 61 9.88 6.07 1.09
CA ASP A 61 9.92 7.25 1.94
C ASP A 61 10.36 6.90 3.36
N SER A 62 9.91 5.75 3.89
CA SER A 62 10.26 5.31 5.25
C SER A 62 9.97 3.82 5.42
N ASP A 63 10.42 3.27 6.55
CA ASP A 63 10.20 1.86 6.88
C ASP A 63 8.90 1.63 7.64
N ASP A 64 8.11 2.67 7.88
CA ASP A 64 6.92 2.57 8.71
C ASP A 64 5.94 1.49 8.24
N LEU A 65 5.88 1.26 6.95
CA LEU A 65 4.95 0.30 6.39
C LEU A 65 5.27 -1.14 6.79
N TYR A 66 6.50 -1.41 7.15
CA TYR A 66 6.86 -2.75 7.61
C TYR A 66 6.10 -3.17 8.86
N ARG A 67 5.56 -2.21 9.58
CA ARG A 67 4.74 -2.52 10.76
C ARG A 67 3.39 -3.11 10.36
N LEU A 68 2.95 -2.87 9.13
CA LEU A 68 1.72 -3.46 8.60
C LEU A 68 1.94 -4.91 8.18
N PHE A 69 3.15 -5.19 7.73
CA PHE A 69 3.58 -6.52 7.32
C PHE A 69 4.77 -6.87 8.15
N ASP A 70 4.59 -7.62 9.19
CA ASP A 70 5.72 -8.04 10.01
C ASP A 70 6.65 -8.90 9.14
N PRO A 71 7.83 -8.41 8.78
CA PRO A 71 8.76 -9.21 7.96
C PRO A 71 9.29 -10.43 8.69
N ARG A 72 9.01 -10.52 9.98
CA ARG A 72 9.40 -11.70 10.77
C ARG A 72 8.38 -12.82 10.66
N THR A 73 7.21 -12.56 10.04
CA THR A 73 6.26 -13.64 9.80
C THR A 73 6.86 -14.63 8.82
N PRO A 74 6.66 -15.93 9.04
CA PRO A 74 7.32 -16.95 8.20
C PRO A 74 6.99 -16.86 6.72
N ASP A 75 5.80 -16.41 6.39
CA ASP A 75 5.34 -16.38 5.00
C ASP A 75 5.47 -15.03 4.32
N PHE A 76 6.12 -14.06 4.98
CA PHE A 76 6.21 -12.71 4.43
C PHE A 76 6.86 -12.71 3.04
N HIS A 77 8.04 -13.30 2.94
CA HIS A 77 8.78 -13.33 1.67
C HIS A 77 8.05 -14.14 0.61
N GLN A 78 7.40 -15.20 0.99
CA GLN A 78 6.65 -16.03 0.06
C GLN A 78 5.46 -15.25 -0.52
N ARG A 79 4.79 -14.48 0.32
CA ARG A 79 3.66 -13.67 -0.12
C ARG A 79 4.12 -12.59 -1.11
N VAL A 80 5.19 -11.90 -0.80
CA VAL A 80 5.74 -10.87 -1.68
C VAL A 80 6.16 -11.48 -3.01
N ALA A 81 6.88 -12.59 -2.99
CA ALA A 81 7.34 -13.26 -4.20
C ALA A 81 6.15 -13.69 -5.07
N ARG A 82 5.10 -14.20 -4.44
CA ARG A 82 3.90 -14.65 -5.15
C ARG A 82 3.27 -13.52 -5.93
N PHE A 83 3.15 -12.34 -5.31
CA PHE A 83 2.50 -11.21 -5.95
C PHE A 83 3.39 -10.52 -6.98
N MET A 84 4.68 -10.70 -6.91
CA MET A 84 5.58 -10.16 -7.91
C MET A 84 5.67 -11.08 -9.15
N GLY A 85 4.94 -12.16 -9.16
CA GLY A 85 4.91 -13.07 -10.29
C GLY A 85 6.13 -13.97 -10.41
N THR A 86 6.98 -13.98 -9.42
CA THR A 86 8.12 -14.91 -9.39
C THR A 86 7.65 -16.23 -8.81
N LYS A 87 8.13 -17.28 -9.33
CA LYS A 87 7.70 -18.61 -8.89
C LYS A 87 8.77 -19.31 -8.14
#